data_b0646c14a26d8e1c08e13168418d6d0b
#
_entry.id   b0646c14a26d8e1c08e13168418d6d0b
#
_cell.length_a   1.000
_cell.length_b   1.000
_cell.length_c   1.000
_cell.angle_alpha   90.00
_cell.angle_beta   90.00
_cell.angle_gamma   90.00
#
_symmetry.space_group_name_H-M   'P 1'
#
loop_
_entity.id
_entity.type
_entity.pdbx_description
1 polymer ?
#
loop_
_entity_poly.entity_id
_entity_poly.type
_entity_poly.pdbx_seq_one_letter_code
_entity_poly.pdbx_strand_id
1 'polypeptide(L)'
;EYFGDGEKFGVAIRYYEETEPLGTAGSFYYLKDMIHGERFVMMSGDLFFDIDFQRMIRFHEEKGAVATLFVHPNGHPFDSDLLVLDKDDKITAFDSKHNVRDYWYKNCVNAGIFVFEKKICDYVPEPVKRNLENDVIKGMLEAGEPIYGYCSPEYVKDVGTVDRVNQTLADIERGVIAGKCLRNKQRCIFMDRDGTINQYKGLVYKEEDFT
;
A
#
# COMPACT_ATOMS: atom_id res chain seq x y z
N GLU A 1 18.92 -0.01 -19.86
CA GLU A 1 20.32 -0.50 -19.91
C GLU A 1 20.73 -1.29 -18.65
N TYR A 2 20.42 -0.81 -17.43
CA TYR A 2 20.83 -1.47 -16.19
C TYR A 2 20.18 -2.84 -15.99
N PHE A 3 18.88 -2.94 -16.20
CA PHE A 3 18.10 -4.17 -15.96
C PHE A 3 18.13 -5.11 -17.18
N GLY A 4 18.32 -4.61 -18.41
CA GLY A 4 18.28 -5.40 -19.64
C GLY A 4 16.97 -6.16 -19.76
N ASP A 5 17.04 -7.40 -20.17
CA ASP A 5 15.91 -8.34 -20.22
C ASP A 5 15.64 -9.09 -18.89
N GLY A 6 16.42 -8.77 -17.85
CA GLY A 6 16.29 -9.34 -16.51
C GLY A 6 17.06 -10.66 -16.26
N GLU A 7 17.72 -11.25 -17.25
CA GLU A 7 18.40 -12.55 -17.12
C GLU A 7 19.37 -12.55 -15.94
N LYS A 8 20.16 -11.48 -15.76
CA LYS A 8 21.13 -11.34 -14.64
C LYS A 8 20.48 -11.32 -13.25
N PHE A 9 19.16 -11.11 -13.17
CA PHE A 9 18.40 -11.13 -11.93
C PHE A 9 17.50 -12.37 -11.80
N GLY A 10 17.56 -13.29 -12.78
CA GLY A 10 16.76 -14.51 -12.80
C GLY A 10 15.28 -14.28 -13.10
N VAL A 11 14.96 -13.19 -13.77
CA VAL A 11 13.59 -12.81 -14.17
C VAL A 11 13.55 -12.44 -15.65
N ALA A 12 12.37 -12.48 -16.26
CA ALA A 12 12.16 -11.96 -17.61
C ALA A 12 11.52 -10.58 -17.52
N ILE A 13 12.19 -9.53 -18.04
CA ILE A 13 11.70 -8.15 -18.06
C ILE A 13 11.25 -7.80 -19.47
N ARG A 14 10.06 -7.26 -19.57
CA ARG A 14 9.52 -6.67 -20.78
C ARG A 14 9.22 -5.20 -20.52
N TYR A 15 9.46 -4.37 -21.51
CA TYR A 15 9.23 -2.93 -21.44
C TYR A 15 8.06 -2.56 -22.34
N TYR A 16 7.22 -1.69 -21.82
CA TYR A 16 6.24 -0.97 -22.62
C TYR A 16 6.58 0.53 -22.55
N GLU A 17 6.81 1.14 -23.68
CA GLU A 17 7.12 2.55 -23.80
C GLU A 17 5.86 3.31 -24.26
N GLU A 18 5.40 4.23 -23.41
CA GLU A 18 4.27 5.09 -23.75
C GLU A 18 4.74 6.17 -24.76
N THR A 19 4.02 6.30 -25.85
CA THR A 19 4.25 7.36 -26.83
C THR A 19 3.69 8.70 -26.39
N GLU A 20 2.65 8.66 -25.54
CA GLU A 20 2.04 9.81 -24.86
C GLU A 20 1.76 9.42 -23.41
N PRO A 21 1.86 10.37 -22.45
CA PRO A 21 1.58 10.07 -21.05
C PRO A 21 0.12 9.65 -20.82
N LEU A 22 -0.07 8.40 -20.42
CA LEU A 22 -1.40 7.81 -20.18
C LEU A 22 -1.84 7.87 -18.70
N GLY A 23 -1.09 8.58 -17.85
CA GLY A 23 -1.35 8.64 -16.41
C GLY A 23 -0.91 7.37 -15.71
N THR A 24 -1.53 7.06 -14.57
CA THR A 24 -1.14 5.90 -13.74
C THR A 24 -1.86 4.60 -14.10
N ALA A 25 -2.84 4.65 -15.02
CA ALA A 25 -3.62 3.47 -15.39
C ALA A 25 -3.93 3.30 -16.89
N GLY A 26 -3.79 4.34 -17.71
CA GLY A 26 -4.19 4.25 -19.13
C GLY A 26 -3.38 3.22 -19.92
N SER A 27 -2.14 2.92 -19.50
CA SER A 27 -1.31 1.87 -20.09
C SER A 27 -1.87 0.44 -19.93
N PHE A 28 -2.78 0.19 -18.98
CA PHE A 28 -3.42 -1.12 -18.83
C PHE A 28 -4.13 -1.57 -20.11
N TYR A 29 -4.61 -0.63 -20.92
CA TYR A 29 -5.17 -0.95 -22.23
C TYR A 29 -4.22 -1.79 -23.10
N TYR A 30 -2.95 -1.45 -23.11
CA TYR A 30 -1.92 -2.15 -23.89
C TYR A 30 -1.31 -3.32 -23.12
N LEU A 31 -1.17 -3.18 -21.79
CA LEU A 31 -0.51 -4.18 -20.96
C LEU A 31 -1.34 -5.43 -20.75
N LYS A 32 -2.67 -5.38 -20.92
CA LYS A 32 -3.56 -6.53 -20.72
C LYS A 32 -3.15 -7.78 -21.52
N ASP A 33 -2.60 -7.59 -22.72
CA ASP A 33 -2.16 -8.69 -23.58
C ASP A 33 -0.74 -9.19 -23.21
N MET A 34 0.02 -8.40 -22.45
CA MET A 34 1.34 -8.75 -21.93
C MET A 34 1.27 -9.41 -20.55
N ILE A 35 0.16 -9.24 -19.83
CA ILE A 35 -0.06 -9.86 -18.51
C ILE A 35 -0.42 -11.33 -18.72
N HIS A 36 0.46 -12.21 -18.23
CA HIS A 36 0.25 -13.65 -18.24
C HIS A 36 -0.42 -14.08 -16.93
N GLY A 37 -1.50 -14.88 -17.04
CA GLY A 37 -2.30 -15.32 -15.89
C GLY A 37 -3.43 -14.36 -15.54
N GLU A 38 -4.23 -14.78 -14.55
CA GLU A 38 -5.43 -14.05 -14.13
C GLU A 38 -5.13 -12.95 -13.11
N ARG A 39 -3.96 -12.99 -12.49
CA ARG A 39 -3.55 -12.09 -11.41
C ARG A 39 -2.14 -11.55 -11.60
N PHE A 40 -1.91 -10.33 -11.14
CA PHE A 40 -0.59 -9.72 -11.14
C PHE A 40 -0.39 -8.78 -9.95
N VAL A 41 0.87 -8.50 -9.63
CA VAL A 41 1.25 -7.46 -8.68
C VAL A 41 1.65 -6.22 -9.47
N MET A 42 1.11 -5.07 -9.07
CA MET A 42 1.54 -3.76 -9.56
C MET A 42 2.19 -2.99 -8.42
N MET A 43 3.25 -2.24 -8.74
CA MET A 43 3.90 -1.36 -7.78
C MET A 43 4.43 -0.09 -8.46
N SER A 44 4.45 1.01 -7.71
CA SER A 44 5.06 2.26 -8.16
C SER A 44 6.58 2.12 -8.21
N GLY A 45 7.22 2.76 -9.20
CA GLY A 45 8.65 2.58 -9.48
C GLY A 45 9.59 3.31 -8.53
N ASP A 46 9.05 4.19 -7.67
CA ASP A 46 9.78 5.02 -6.71
C ASP A 46 9.64 4.52 -5.26
N LEU A 47 9.24 3.27 -5.07
CA LEU A 47 9.07 2.67 -3.74
C LEU A 47 10.32 1.89 -3.31
N PHE A 48 10.66 2.04 -2.04
CA PHE A 48 11.52 1.10 -1.31
C PHE A 48 10.68 0.32 -0.31
N PHE A 49 10.76 -1.01 -0.33
CA PHE A 49 9.94 -1.87 0.52
C PHE A 49 10.65 -3.19 0.90
N ASP A 50 10.22 -3.79 2.00
CA ASP A 50 10.48 -5.17 2.38
C ASP A 50 9.22 -5.76 3.00
N ILE A 51 8.43 -6.46 2.18
CA ILE A 51 7.12 -7.00 2.53
C ILE A 51 7.00 -8.49 2.20
N ASP A 52 6.12 -9.19 2.89
CA ASP A 52 5.75 -10.57 2.58
C ASP A 52 4.62 -10.60 1.53
N PHE A 53 4.99 -10.58 0.25
CA PHE A 53 4.02 -10.68 -0.86
C PHE A 53 3.13 -11.92 -0.78
N GLN A 54 3.64 -13.02 -0.27
CA GLN A 54 2.84 -14.25 -0.18
C GLN A 54 1.69 -14.09 0.80
N ARG A 55 1.89 -13.33 1.91
CA ARG A 55 0.80 -13.00 2.83
C ARG A 55 -0.24 -12.11 2.17
N MET A 56 0.19 -11.08 1.44
CA MET A 56 -0.72 -10.18 0.73
C MET A 56 -1.52 -10.91 -0.35
N ILE A 57 -0.87 -11.81 -1.10
CA ILE A 57 -1.53 -12.63 -2.12
C ILE A 57 -2.54 -13.59 -1.48
N ARG A 58 -2.18 -14.29 -0.40
CA ARG A 58 -3.13 -15.15 0.34
C ARG A 58 -4.34 -14.37 0.84
N PHE A 59 -4.11 -13.20 1.44
CA PHE A 59 -5.20 -12.32 1.86
C PHE A 59 -6.13 -11.97 0.69
N HIS A 60 -5.57 -11.61 -0.45
CA HIS A 60 -6.33 -11.32 -1.67
C HIS A 60 -7.20 -12.51 -2.09
N GLU A 61 -6.64 -13.73 -2.07
CA GLU A 61 -7.34 -14.98 -2.39
C GLU A 61 -8.45 -15.30 -1.38
N GLU A 62 -8.15 -15.22 -0.10
CA GLU A 62 -9.10 -15.50 0.99
C GLU A 62 -10.30 -14.55 0.97
N LYS A 63 -10.08 -13.29 0.58
CA LYS A 63 -11.15 -12.29 0.43
C LYS A 63 -11.92 -12.42 -0.88
N GLY A 64 -11.45 -13.20 -1.86
CA GLY A 64 -12.00 -13.23 -3.20
C GLY A 64 -11.97 -11.85 -3.87
N ALA A 65 -10.89 -11.12 -3.64
CA ALA A 65 -10.74 -9.75 -4.08
C ALA A 65 -10.50 -9.65 -5.59
N VAL A 66 -11.01 -8.59 -6.21
CA VAL A 66 -10.60 -8.16 -7.57
C VAL A 66 -9.39 -7.22 -7.49
N ALA A 67 -9.31 -6.46 -6.40
CA ALA A 67 -8.18 -5.61 -6.10
C ALA A 67 -7.86 -5.63 -4.62
N THR A 68 -6.57 -5.70 -4.27
CA THR A 68 -6.08 -5.52 -2.91
C THR A 68 -5.00 -4.44 -2.92
N LEU A 69 -5.19 -3.42 -2.10
CA LEU A 69 -4.27 -2.32 -1.92
C LEU A 69 -3.46 -2.54 -0.65
N PHE A 70 -2.14 -2.38 -0.72
CA PHE A 70 -1.33 -2.32 0.48
C PHE A 70 -1.60 -1.01 1.21
N VAL A 71 -2.01 -1.10 2.47
CA VAL A 71 -2.45 0.04 3.28
C VAL A 71 -1.59 0.15 4.54
N HIS A 72 -1.12 1.35 4.82
CA HIS A 72 -0.33 1.64 6.01
C HIS A 72 -0.66 3.02 6.60
N PRO A 73 -0.36 3.26 7.88
CA PRO A 73 -0.42 4.60 8.43
C PRO A 73 0.75 5.46 7.94
N ASN A 74 0.52 6.75 7.72
CA ASN A 74 1.57 7.71 7.45
C ASN A 74 1.72 8.76 8.57
N GLY A 75 2.78 9.59 8.50
CA GLY A 75 3.05 10.64 9.49
C GLY A 75 2.21 11.91 9.31
N HIS A 76 1.44 12.02 8.23
CA HIS A 76 0.66 13.22 7.88
C HIS A 76 -0.71 12.87 7.29
N PRO A 77 -1.56 12.13 8.04
CA PRO A 77 -2.85 11.68 7.53
C PRO A 77 -3.82 12.83 7.21
N PHE A 78 -3.61 13.99 7.81
CA PHE A 78 -4.47 15.17 7.65
C PHE A 78 -4.40 15.78 6.24
N ASP A 79 -3.29 15.59 5.51
CA ASP A 79 -3.09 16.08 4.14
C ASP A 79 -2.95 14.94 3.11
N SER A 80 -3.39 13.75 3.45
CA SER A 80 -3.37 12.56 2.59
C SER A 80 -4.78 12.10 2.24
N ASP A 81 -4.93 11.53 1.04
CA ASP A 81 -6.15 10.80 0.70
C ASP A 81 -6.18 9.50 1.50
N LEU A 82 -7.28 9.24 2.20
CA LEU A 82 -7.45 8.08 3.06
C LEU A 82 -8.39 7.06 2.44
N LEU A 83 -8.13 5.80 2.75
CA LEU A 83 -9.02 4.69 2.43
C LEU A 83 -9.95 4.42 3.61
N VAL A 84 -11.24 4.40 3.35
CA VAL A 84 -12.24 4.02 4.36
C VAL A 84 -12.48 2.53 4.26
N LEU A 85 -12.10 1.80 5.31
CA LEU A 85 -12.24 0.35 5.40
C LEU A 85 -13.35 -0.01 6.39
N ASP A 86 -14.13 -1.03 6.05
CA ASP A 86 -15.05 -1.64 7.00
C ASP A 86 -14.33 -2.62 7.96
N LYS A 87 -15.10 -3.30 8.81
CA LYS A 87 -14.59 -4.27 9.80
C LYS A 87 -13.92 -5.51 9.18
N ASP A 88 -14.21 -5.80 7.91
CA ASP A 88 -13.70 -6.94 7.18
C ASP A 88 -12.58 -6.55 6.20
N ASP A 89 -12.01 -5.34 6.37
CA ASP A 89 -10.99 -4.71 5.54
C ASP A 89 -11.43 -4.37 4.10
N LYS A 90 -12.73 -4.43 3.80
CA LYS A 90 -13.24 -4.00 2.50
C LYS A 90 -13.16 -2.48 2.39
N ILE A 91 -12.62 -1.99 1.28
CA ILE A 91 -12.61 -0.56 0.98
C ILE A 91 -14.02 -0.15 0.56
N THR A 92 -14.58 0.83 1.27
CA THR A 92 -15.94 1.33 1.05
C THR A 92 -15.95 2.72 0.41
N ALA A 93 -14.89 3.51 0.60
CA ALA A 93 -14.76 4.84 0.04
C ALA A 93 -13.31 5.33 0.04
N PHE A 94 -13.08 6.38 -0.75
CA PHE A 94 -11.90 7.24 -0.64
C PHE A 94 -12.31 8.54 0.07
N ASP A 95 -11.57 8.92 1.10
CA ASP A 95 -11.73 10.18 1.80
C ASP A 95 -10.65 11.16 1.37
N SER A 96 -11.00 12.09 0.50
CA SER A 96 -10.07 13.03 -0.09
C SER A 96 -9.47 13.97 0.96
N LYS A 97 -8.19 14.27 0.83
CA LYS A 97 -7.48 15.28 1.65
C LYS A 97 -8.10 16.68 1.58
N HIS A 98 -8.92 16.95 0.58
CA HIS A 98 -9.64 18.21 0.43
C HIS A 98 -10.93 18.28 1.26
N ASN A 99 -11.34 17.15 1.85
CA ASN A 99 -12.49 17.11 2.73
C ASN A 99 -12.15 17.70 4.10
N VAL A 100 -13.12 18.39 4.71
CA VAL A 100 -13.01 18.78 6.12
C VAL A 100 -13.27 17.54 6.97
N ARG A 101 -12.30 17.15 7.79
CA ARG A 101 -12.36 15.98 8.65
C ARG A 101 -12.53 16.40 10.10
N ASP A 102 -13.75 16.62 10.53
CA ASP A 102 -14.15 16.92 11.91
C ASP A 102 -14.60 15.69 12.70
N TYR A 103 -14.31 14.49 12.16
CA TYR A 103 -14.65 13.19 12.70
C TYR A 103 -13.39 12.34 12.91
N TRP A 104 -13.53 11.28 13.74
CA TRP A 104 -12.45 10.30 13.86
C TRP A 104 -12.31 9.50 12.56
N TYR A 105 -11.08 9.33 12.11
CA TYR A 105 -10.74 8.54 10.93
C TYR A 105 -9.53 7.62 11.21
N LYS A 106 -9.52 6.47 10.58
CA LYS A 106 -8.39 5.55 10.62
C LYS A 106 -7.31 6.06 9.67
N ASN A 107 -6.06 6.13 10.15
CA ASN A 107 -4.92 6.51 9.32
C ASN A 107 -4.56 5.35 8.37
N CYS A 108 -5.18 5.33 7.22
CA CYS A 108 -5.02 4.30 6.19
C CYS A 108 -4.77 4.95 4.84
N VAL A 109 -3.50 4.94 4.38
CA VAL A 109 -3.13 5.44 3.06
C VAL A 109 -2.72 4.30 2.14
N ASN A 110 -2.93 4.48 0.84
CA ASN A 110 -2.41 3.56 -0.18
C ASN A 110 -0.90 3.72 -0.29
N ALA A 111 -0.19 2.59 -0.24
CA ALA A 111 1.28 2.57 -0.33
C ALA A 111 1.81 2.43 -1.77
N GLY A 112 0.95 2.38 -2.78
CA GLY A 112 1.38 2.21 -4.17
C GLY A 112 1.79 0.77 -4.53
N ILE A 113 1.34 -0.22 -3.76
CA ILE A 113 1.52 -1.65 -4.03
C ILE A 113 0.15 -2.31 -4.08
N PHE A 114 -0.09 -3.10 -5.12
CA PHE A 114 -1.39 -3.67 -5.41
C PHE A 114 -1.29 -5.13 -5.84
N VAL A 115 -2.30 -5.91 -5.52
CA VAL A 115 -2.59 -7.19 -6.17
C VAL A 115 -3.89 -7.02 -6.93
N PHE A 116 -3.86 -7.27 -8.23
CA PHE A 116 -5.02 -7.13 -9.11
C PHE A 116 -5.36 -8.45 -9.80
N GLU A 117 -6.64 -8.74 -9.92
CA GLU A 117 -7.12 -9.65 -10.96
C GLU A 117 -7.06 -8.93 -12.31
N LYS A 118 -6.77 -9.69 -13.39
CA LYS A 118 -6.65 -9.14 -14.76
C LYS A 118 -7.91 -8.38 -15.21
N LYS A 119 -9.05 -8.66 -14.60
CA LYS A 119 -10.32 -7.96 -14.77
C LYS A 119 -10.20 -6.43 -14.62
N ILE A 120 -9.21 -5.91 -13.87
CA ILE A 120 -9.01 -4.46 -13.77
C ILE A 120 -8.81 -3.79 -15.13
N CYS A 121 -8.22 -4.51 -16.10
CA CYS A 121 -7.99 -3.98 -17.45
C CYS A 121 -9.29 -3.68 -18.20
N ASP A 122 -10.42 -4.30 -17.83
CA ASP A 122 -11.73 -4.04 -18.44
C ASP A 122 -12.26 -2.65 -18.09
N TYR A 123 -11.74 -2.04 -17.01
CA TYR A 123 -12.02 -0.66 -16.60
C TYR A 123 -11.21 0.38 -17.37
N VAL A 124 -10.32 -0.07 -18.27
CA VAL A 124 -9.53 0.77 -19.18
C VAL A 124 -9.78 0.32 -20.64
N PRO A 125 -10.98 0.56 -21.17
CA PRO A 125 -11.38 0.04 -22.50
C PRO A 125 -10.71 0.76 -23.68
N GLU A 126 -10.08 1.90 -23.43
CA GLU A 126 -9.42 2.74 -24.45
C GLU A 126 -8.14 3.38 -23.91
N PRO A 127 -7.17 3.66 -24.81
CA PRO A 127 -5.85 4.17 -24.41
C PRO A 127 -5.89 5.69 -24.17
N VAL A 128 -6.60 6.11 -23.14
CA VAL A 128 -6.70 7.51 -22.74
C VAL A 128 -6.05 7.71 -21.36
N LYS A 129 -5.66 8.94 -21.08
CA LYS A 129 -5.07 9.29 -19.79
C LYS A 129 -6.06 9.01 -18.66
N ARG A 130 -5.68 8.12 -17.72
CA ARG A 130 -6.47 7.74 -16.56
C ARG A 130 -5.62 7.71 -15.28
N ASN A 131 -6.25 8.12 -14.19
CA ASN A 131 -5.67 7.95 -12.86
C ASN A 131 -6.16 6.62 -12.26
N LEU A 132 -5.24 5.81 -11.72
CA LEU A 132 -5.58 4.50 -11.18
C LEU A 132 -6.60 4.58 -10.05
N GLU A 133 -6.40 5.49 -9.10
CA GLU A 133 -7.24 5.61 -7.91
C GLU A 133 -8.57 6.31 -8.22
N ASN A 134 -8.48 7.49 -8.84
CA ASN A 134 -9.65 8.35 -9.03
C ASN A 134 -10.58 7.90 -10.15
N ASP A 135 -10.04 7.25 -11.20
CA ASP A 135 -10.84 6.84 -12.36
C ASP A 135 -11.14 5.34 -12.32
N VAL A 136 -10.10 4.50 -12.10
CA VAL A 136 -10.25 3.05 -12.23
C VAL A 136 -10.76 2.43 -10.92
N ILE A 137 -10.04 2.59 -9.80
CA ILE A 137 -10.44 1.94 -8.55
C ILE A 137 -11.76 2.52 -8.02
N LYS A 138 -11.97 3.83 -8.16
CA LYS A 138 -13.24 4.45 -7.81
C LYS A 138 -14.39 3.92 -8.67
N GLY A 139 -14.20 3.78 -9.99
CA GLY A 139 -15.18 3.17 -10.89
C GLY A 139 -15.49 1.71 -10.52
N MET A 140 -14.48 0.94 -10.11
CA MET A 140 -14.67 -0.42 -9.62
C MET A 140 -15.49 -0.45 -8.31
N LEU A 141 -15.23 0.49 -7.37
CA LEU A 141 -16.02 0.62 -6.14
C LEU A 141 -17.49 0.93 -6.44
N GLU A 142 -17.75 1.87 -7.36
CA GLU A 142 -19.09 2.24 -7.80
C GLU A 142 -19.82 1.07 -8.47
N ALA A 143 -19.08 0.20 -9.16
CA ALA A 143 -19.59 -1.05 -9.74
C ALA A 143 -19.80 -2.16 -8.69
N GLY A 144 -19.43 -1.96 -7.41
CA GLY A 144 -19.59 -2.92 -6.33
C GLY A 144 -18.54 -4.02 -6.28
N GLU A 145 -17.43 -3.87 -7.00
CA GLU A 145 -16.35 -4.86 -7.01
C GLU A 145 -15.76 -5.09 -5.60
N PRO A 146 -15.31 -6.30 -5.28
CA PRO A 146 -14.68 -6.60 -4.01
C PRO A 146 -13.24 -6.07 -3.96
N ILE A 147 -13.05 -4.89 -3.37
CA ILE A 147 -11.76 -4.23 -3.19
C ILE A 147 -11.42 -4.20 -1.72
N TYR A 148 -10.21 -4.61 -1.37
CA TYR A 148 -9.77 -4.72 0.03
C TYR A 148 -8.47 -3.99 0.31
N GLY A 149 -8.32 -3.53 1.55
CA GLY A 149 -7.09 -2.95 2.07
C GLY A 149 -6.32 -3.98 2.89
N TYR A 150 -5.14 -4.37 2.42
CA TYR A 150 -4.21 -5.19 3.20
C TYR A 150 -3.43 -4.28 4.15
N CYS A 151 -3.91 -4.17 5.40
CA CYS A 151 -3.25 -3.36 6.43
C CYS A 151 -2.03 -4.09 6.98
N SER A 152 -0.85 -3.55 6.75
CA SER A 152 0.41 -4.15 7.23
C SER A 152 1.34 -3.11 7.86
N PRO A 153 2.06 -3.47 8.94
CA PRO A 153 3.11 -2.63 9.53
C PRO A 153 4.44 -2.72 8.79
N GLU A 154 4.53 -3.53 7.73
CA GLU A 154 5.75 -3.75 6.97
C GLU A 154 6.26 -2.47 6.33
N TYR A 155 7.54 -2.45 6.01
CA TYR A 155 8.19 -1.24 5.53
C TYR A 155 7.87 -0.99 4.06
N VAL A 156 7.24 0.15 3.80
CA VAL A 156 7.06 0.72 2.46
C VAL A 156 7.31 2.21 2.56
N LYS A 157 8.10 2.76 1.66
CA LYS A 157 8.44 4.18 1.62
C LYS A 157 8.69 4.64 0.20
N ASP A 158 8.08 5.75 -0.17
CA ASP A 158 8.40 6.50 -1.36
C ASP A 158 9.79 7.15 -1.19
N VAL A 159 10.67 6.94 -2.16
CA VAL A 159 12.05 7.45 -2.17
C VAL A 159 12.29 8.49 -3.27
N GLY A 160 11.26 9.22 -3.67
CA GLY A 160 11.30 10.24 -4.71
C GLY A 160 12.14 11.49 -4.37
N THR A 161 12.72 11.59 -3.16
CA THR A 161 13.61 12.70 -2.77
C THR A 161 14.89 12.19 -2.11
N VAL A 162 15.96 12.99 -2.20
CA VAL A 162 17.27 12.66 -1.59
C VAL A 162 17.14 12.44 -0.07
N ASP A 163 16.35 13.25 0.62
CA ASP A 163 16.14 13.12 2.06
C ASP A 163 15.46 11.80 2.42
N ARG A 164 14.47 11.37 1.64
CA ARG A 164 13.79 10.08 1.83
C ARG A 164 14.72 8.90 1.54
N VAL A 165 15.59 9.01 0.52
CA VAL A 165 16.65 8.03 0.27
C VAL A 165 17.58 7.93 1.49
N ASN A 166 18.12 9.05 1.97
CA ASN A 166 19.01 9.08 3.13
C ASN A 166 18.36 8.50 4.39
N GLN A 167 17.09 8.83 4.63
CA GLN A 167 16.35 8.25 5.75
C GLN A 167 16.16 6.74 5.58
N THR A 168 15.89 6.26 4.37
CA THR A 168 15.76 4.81 4.09
C THR A 168 17.09 4.10 4.33
N LEU A 169 18.22 4.67 3.92
CA LEU A 169 19.55 4.13 4.19
C LEU A 169 19.80 4.00 5.71
N ALA A 170 19.48 5.05 6.48
CA ALA A 170 19.59 5.01 7.94
C ALA A 170 18.66 3.94 8.56
N ASP A 171 17.47 3.74 8.02
CA ASP A 171 16.54 2.69 8.47
C ASP A 171 17.06 1.28 8.16
N ILE A 172 17.79 1.10 7.04
CA ILE A 172 18.49 -0.16 6.72
C ILE A 172 19.58 -0.43 7.77
N GLU A 173 20.46 0.53 8.00
CA GLU A 173 21.58 0.41 8.94
C GLU A 173 21.12 0.10 10.38
N ARG A 174 20.01 0.67 10.79
CA ARG A 174 19.40 0.42 12.11
C ARG A 174 18.61 -0.89 12.20
N GLY A 175 18.45 -1.64 11.09
CA GLY A 175 17.70 -2.87 11.05
C GLY A 175 16.18 -2.70 11.16
N VAL A 176 15.66 -1.47 11.02
CA VAL A 176 14.23 -1.17 11.13
C VAL A 176 13.43 -1.91 10.05
N ILE A 177 13.97 -1.98 8.84
CA ILE A 177 13.31 -2.59 7.70
C ILE A 177 13.13 -4.09 7.92
N ALA A 178 14.22 -4.80 8.21
CA ALA A 178 14.17 -6.24 8.49
C ALA A 178 13.32 -6.57 9.72
N GLY A 179 13.33 -5.68 10.74
CA GLY A 179 12.51 -5.80 11.94
C GLY A 179 11.01 -5.67 11.69
N LYS A 180 10.59 -5.01 10.61
CA LYS A 180 9.17 -4.85 10.24
C LYS A 180 8.66 -5.93 9.29
N CYS A 181 9.54 -6.61 8.55
CA CYS A 181 9.13 -7.62 7.56
C CYS A 181 8.51 -8.85 8.24
N LEU A 182 7.28 -9.19 7.89
CA LEU A 182 6.52 -10.28 8.50
C LEU A 182 7.01 -11.69 8.12
N ARG A 183 7.94 -11.82 7.18
CA ARG A 183 8.69 -13.08 6.93
C ARG A 183 9.63 -13.41 8.09
N ASN A 184 10.08 -12.38 8.80
CA ASN A 184 10.97 -12.52 9.94
C ASN A 184 10.18 -12.78 11.22
N LYS A 185 10.68 -13.66 12.09
CA LYS A 185 10.07 -13.86 13.41
C LYS A 185 10.15 -12.57 14.22
N GLN A 186 8.99 -12.05 14.59
CA GLN A 186 8.89 -10.89 15.44
C GLN A 186 9.11 -11.30 16.91
N ARG A 187 9.87 -10.49 17.63
CA ARG A 187 9.97 -10.60 19.09
C ARG A 187 9.04 -9.56 19.69
N CYS A 188 8.19 -10.00 20.60
CA CYS A 188 7.23 -9.13 21.27
C CYS A 188 7.36 -9.31 22.78
N ILE A 189 7.30 -8.20 23.50
CA ILE A 189 7.20 -8.18 24.97
C ILE A 189 5.87 -7.52 25.29
N PHE A 190 5.02 -8.24 26.01
CA PHE A 190 3.78 -7.69 26.57
C PHE A 190 4.11 -7.21 27.99
N MET A 191 3.83 -5.95 28.26
CA MET A 191 4.06 -5.36 29.56
C MET A 191 2.77 -4.66 30.02
N ASP A 192 2.46 -4.80 31.30
CA ASP A 192 1.46 -3.95 31.93
C ASP A 192 2.02 -2.51 32.00
N ARG A 193 1.14 -1.55 31.86
CA ARG A 193 1.52 -0.13 31.91
C ARG A 193 1.49 0.39 33.34
N ASP A 194 0.33 0.26 34.01
CA ASP A 194 0.07 0.92 35.26
C ASP A 194 0.76 0.19 36.44
N GLY A 195 1.73 0.83 37.05
CA GLY A 195 2.57 0.24 38.09
C GLY A 195 3.77 -0.57 37.58
N THR A 196 3.93 -0.70 36.23
CA THR A 196 5.06 -1.41 35.60
C THR A 196 5.94 -0.44 34.80
N ILE A 197 5.36 0.32 33.89
CA ILE A 197 6.05 1.32 33.07
C ILE A 197 5.98 2.70 33.74
N ASN A 198 4.82 3.03 34.32
CA ASN A 198 4.60 4.26 35.05
C ASN A 198 4.14 3.95 36.49
N GLN A 199 4.23 4.93 37.38
CA GLN A 199 3.71 4.80 38.74
C GLN A 199 2.21 4.59 38.73
N TYR A 200 1.72 3.67 39.57
CA TYR A 200 0.28 3.45 39.71
C TYR A 200 -0.36 4.62 40.44
N LYS A 201 -1.19 5.37 39.74
CA LYS A 201 -1.95 6.53 40.24
C LYS A 201 -3.47 6.35 40.08
N GLY A 202 -3.94 5.12 39.85
CA GLY A 202 -5.30 4.83 39.44
C GLY A 202 -5.47 4.98 37.92
N LEU A 203 -6.56 5.60 37.46
CA LEU A 203 -6.82 5.77 36.03
C LEU A 203 -5.92 6.86 35.45
N VAL A 204 -4.97 6.46 34.59
CA VAL A 204 -4.08 7.36 33.85
C VAL A 204 -4.67 7.66 32.47
N TYR A 205 -5.11 8.89 32.26
CA TYR A 205 -5.74 9.33 31.00
C TYR A 205 -5.21 10.69 30.50
N LYS A 206 -4.36 11.35 31.27
CA LYS A 206 -3.70 12.58 30.87
C LYS A 206 -2.20 12.34 30.71
N GLU A 207 -1.58 13.06 29.79
CA GLU A 207 -0.15 12.97 29.51
C GLU A 207 0.70 13.31 30.77
N GLU A 208 0.28 14.32 31.53
CA GLU A 208 0.92 14.75 32.77
C GLU A 208 0.93 13.71 33.90
N ASP A 209 0.03 12.72 33.83
CA ASP A 209 -0.06 11.62 34.80
C ASP A 209 0.87 10.45 34.47
N PHE A 210 1.50 10.49 33.30
CA PHE A 210 2.41 9.46 32.83
C PHE A 210 3.83 9.73 33.33
N THR A 211 4.22 9.15 34.48
CA THR A 211 5.51 9.38 35.16
C THR A 211 6.15 8.07 35.61
#